data_294029cb051b79ef48fd29cb6de1ed8c
#
_entry.id   294029cb051b79ef48fd29cb6de1ed8c
#
_cell.length_a   1.000
_cell.length_b   1.000
_cell.length_c   1.000
_cell.angle_alpha   90.00
_cell.angle_beta   90.00
_cell.angle_gamma   90.00
#
_symmetry.space_group_name_H-M   'P 1'
#
loop_
_entity.id
_entity.type
_entity.pdbx_description
1 polymer ?
#
loop_
_entity_poly.entity_id
_entity_poly.type
_entity_poly.pdbx_seq_one_letter_code
_entity_poly.pdbx_strand_id
1 'polypeptide(L)'
;MTPHNSANIGDIAKTVIMPGDPMRAKYIAENFLSNVKKVSDVRGIACYTGEYNGKQISVMAHGMGMPSMGIYSYELFHFYNVDSIIRIGTCGGFRDDMKILDLILSTEAYTEGSYAL
;
A
#
# COMPACT_ATOMS: atom_id res chain seq x y z
N MET A 1 -4.65 -5.53 16.57
CA MET A 1 -5.85 -5.71 15.72
C MET A 1 -6.66 -4.44 15.72
N THR A 2 -7.02 -3.95 14.55
CA THR A 2 -7.86 -2.78 14.31
C THR A 2 -9.14 -3.20 13.58
N PRO A 3 -10.14 -2.33 13.38
CA PRO A 3 -11.37 -2.69 12.67
C PRO A 3 -11.16 -3.17 11.22
N HIS A 4 -10.06 -2.77 10.59
CA HIS A 4 -9.79 -3.07 9.18
C HIS A 4 -8.54 -3.92 8.96
N ASN A 5 -7.85 -4.34 10.03
CA ASN A 5 -6.66 -5.17 9.94
C ASN A 5 -6.53 -6.10 11.15
N SER A 6 -6.43 -7.40 10.88
CA SER A 6 -6.37 -8.46 11.91
C SER A 6 -4.95 -8.88 12.28
N ALA A 7 -3.92 -8.26 11.71
CA ALA A 7 -2.53 -8.55 12.06
C ALA A 7 -2.23 -8.26 13.53
N ASN A 8 -1.25 -8.95 14.10
CA ASN A 8 -0.70 -8.61 15.40
C ASN A 8 0.35 -7.50 15.28
N ILE A 9 0.64 -6.84 16.39
CA ILE A 9 1.75 -5.89 16.45
C ILE A 9 3.05 -6.64 16.17
N GLY A 10 3.82 -6.15 15.21
CA GLY A 10 5.06 -6.79 14.77
C GLY A 10 4.92 -7.71 13.55
N ASP A 11 3.71 -8.06 13.13
CA ASP A 11 3.49 -8.84 11.91
C ASP A 11 3.68 -8.01 10.63
N ILE A 12 3.51 -6.69 10.71
CA ILE A 12 3.64 -5.76 9.58
C ILE A 12 5.00 -5.08 9.62
N ALA A 13 5.67 -5.04 8.48
CA ALA A 13 6.98 -4.42 8.34
C ALA A 13 6.92 -2.89 8.49
N LYS A 14 8.07 -2.28 8.76
CA LYS A 14 8.24 -0.82 8.86
C LYS A 14 7.96 -0.07 7.54
N THR A 15 8.13 -0.76 6.42
CA THR A 15 7.81 -0.24 5.09
C THR A 15 6.70 -1.07 4.46
N VAL A 16 5.66 -0.40 3.99
CA VAL A 16 4.51 -1.02 3.33
C VAL A 16 4.35 -0.50 1.92
N ILE A 17 4.30 -1.42 0.96
CA ILE A 17 3.96 -1.11 -0.44
C ILE A 17 2.44 -1.22 -0.59
N MET A 18 1.80 -0.16 -1.11
CA MET A 18 0.35 -0.10 -1.21
C MET A 18 -0.13 0.16 -2.64
N PRO A 19 -0.49 -0.88 -3.41
CA PRO A 19 -1.31 -0.71 -4.61
C PRO A 19 -2.78 -0.47 -4.24
N GLY A 20 -3.56 0.04 -5.19
CA GLY A 20 -5.01 0.18 -5.02
C GLY A 20 -5.76 -1.16 -5.03
N ASP A 21 -5.30 -2.07 -5.86
CA ASP A 21 -5.95 -3.35 -6.16
C ASP A 21 -5.44 -4.49 -5.26
N PRO A 22 -6.35 -5.21 -4.53
CA PRO A 22 -5.97 -6.38 -3.72
C PRO A 22 -5.29 -7.50 -4.53
N MET A 23 -5.69 -7.72 -5.79
CA MET A 23 -5.05 -8.72 -6.63
C MET A 23 -3.63 -8.34 -7.01
N ARG A 24 -3.36 -7.04 -7.18
CA ARG A 24 -2.00 -6.55 -7.41
C ARG A 24 -1.14 -6.69 -6.14
N ALA A 25 -1.70 -6.43 -4.97
CA ALA A 25 -1.00 -6.68 -3.71
C ALA A 25 -0.59 -8.15 -3.57
N LYS A 26 -1.51 -9.06 -3.85
CA LYS A 26 -1.23 -10.51 -3.87
C LYS A 26 -0.13 -10.85 -4.88
N TYR A 27 -0.24 -10.37 -6.11
CA TYR A 27 0.74 -10.61 -7.16
C TYR A 27 2.16 -10.16 -6.75
N ILE A 28 2.27 -8.98 -6.16
CA ILE A 28 3.57 -8.45 -5.68
C ILE A 28 4.13 -9.35 -4.59
N ALA A 29 3.32 -9.72 -3.61
CA ALA A 29 3.75 -10.57 -2.53
C ALA A 29 4.25 -11.93 -3.03
N GLU A 30 3.50 -12.59 -3.92
CA GLU A 30 3.81 -13.93 -4.41
C GLU A 30 4.99 -13.98 -5.40
N ASN A 31 5.24 -12.89 -6.16
CA ASN A 31 6.25 -12.92 -7.21
C ASN A 31 7.55 -12.19 -6.85
N PHE A 32 7.54 -11.30 -5.88
CA PHE A 32 8.71 -10.47 -5.54
C PHE A 32 9.23 -10.66 -4.12
N LEU A 33 8.43 -11.21 -3.20
CA LEU A 33 8.87 -11.44 -1.84
C LEU A 33 9.17 -12.93 -1.60
N SER A 34 10.12 -13.21 -0.72
CA SER A 34 10.38 -14.53 -0.15
C SER A 34 9.80 -14.65 1.26
N ASN A 35 9.60 -15.87 1.74
CA ASN A 35 9.09 -16.17 3.08
C ASN A 35 7.75 -15.48 3.40
N VAL A 36 6.87 -15.40 2.41
CA VAL A 36 5.62 -14.64 2.49
C VAL A 36 4.63 -15.25 3.48
N LYS A 37 4.07 -14.41 4.34
CA LYS A 37 2.94 -14.74 5.22
C LYS A 37 1.80 -13.77 4.97
N LYS A 38 0.57 -14.28 4.84
CA LYS A 38 -0.62 -13.45 4.90
C LYS A 38 -0.96 -13.17 6.36
N VAL A 39 -0.80 -11.94 6.80
CA VAL A 39 -0.93 -11.52 8.21
C VAL A 39 -2.29 -10.90 8.52
N SER A 40 -3.05 -10.51 7.50
CA SER A 40 -4.41 -10.00 7.62
C SER A 40 -5.23 -10.30 6.37
N ASP A 41 -6.54 -10.42 6.52
CA ASP A 41 -7.48 -10.60 5.40
C ASP A 41 -8.87 -10.10 5.80
N VAL A 42 -8.97 -8.82 6.15
CA VAL A 42 -10.22 -8.17 6.57
C VAL A 42 -10.82 -7.46 5.38
N ARG A 43 -12.13 -7.69 5.11
CA ARG A 43 -12.88 -7.08 4.00
C ARG A 43 -12.28 -7.33 2.61
N GLY A 44 -11.54 -8.43 2.43
CA GLY A 44 -10.88 -8.75 1.16
C GLY A 44 -9.61 -7.91 0.90
N ILE A 45 -9.17 -7.09 1.84
CA ILE A 45 -7.92 -6.34 1.79
C ILE A 45 -6.86 -7.13 2.57
N ALA A 46 -6.22 -8.06 1.87
CA ALA A 46 -5.17 -8.86 2.46
C ALA A 46 -3.88 -8.05 2.67
N CYS A 47 -3.21 -8.32 3.79
CA CYS A 47 -1.86 -7.82 4.07
C CYS A 47 -0.89 -9.01 4.08
N TYR A 48 0.19 -8.87 3.36
CA TYR A 48 1.26 -9.85 3.25
C TYR A 48 2.55 -9.26 3.78
N THR A 49 3.32 -10.06 4.51
CA THR A 49 4.67 -9.68 4.96
C THR A 49 5.65 -10.74 4.49
N GLY A 50 6.76 -10.32 3.93
CA GLY A 50 7.83 -11.18 3.44
C GLY A 50 9.16 -10.43 3.40
N GLU A 51 10.10 -10.97 2.65
CA GLU A 51 11.45 -10.42 2.55
C GLU A 51 11.80 -10.07 1.09
N TYR A 52 12.46 -8.95 0.90
CA TYR A 52 13.06 -8.54 -0.36
C TYR A 52 14.49 -8.07 -0.13
N ASN A 53 15.46 -8.75 -0.75
CA ASN A 53 16.89 -8.44 -0.59
C ASN A 53 17.33 -8.33 0.89
N GLY A 54 16.85 -9.25 1.73
CA GLY A 54 17.19 -9.29 3.16
C GLY A 54 16.48 -8.24 4.02
N LYS A 55 15.53 -7.48 3.45
CA LYS A 55 14.72 -6.51 4.20
C LYS A 55 13.28 -7.00 4.29
N GLN A 56 12.68 -6.87 5.48
CA GLN A 56 11.27 -7.17 5.67
C GLN A 56 10.43 -6.08 5.01
N ILE A 57 9.45 -6.48 4.20
CA ILE A 57 8.52 -5.61 3.48
C ILE A 57 7.11 -6.18 3.65
N SER A 58 6.14 -5.30 3.85
CA SER A 58 4.73 -5.67 3.77
C SER A 58 4.10 -5.10 2.49
N VAL A 59 3.10 -5.80 2.00
CA VAL A 59 2.29 -5.38 0.85
C VAL A 59 0.82 -5.48 1.23
N MET A 60 0.09 -4.39 1.07
CA MET A 60 -1.34 -4.32 1.41
C MET A 60 -2.04 -3.36 0.46
N ALA A 61 -3.17 -3.73 -0.11
CA ALA A 61 -3.95 -2.81 -0.93
C ALA A 61 -4.61 -1.72 -0.08
N HIS A 62 -4.84 -0.55 -0.69
CA HIS A 62 -5.58 0.53 -0.02
C HIS A 62 -7.02 0.72 -0.55
N GLY A 63 -7.44 -0.06 -1.56
CA GLY A 63 -8.76 0.12 -2.19
C GLY A 63 -8.82 1.35 -3.10
N MET A 64 -10.00 1.91 -3.25
CA MET A 64 -10.27 3.06 -4.12
C MET A 64 -10.66 4.30 -3.33
N GLY A 65 -10.17 5.44 -3.79
CA GLY A 65 -10.53 6.76 -3.26
C GLY A 65 -9.75 7.16 -2.00
N MET A 66 -9.77 8.46 -1.73
CA MET A 66 -9.08 9.07 -0.59
C MET A 66 -9.55 8.52 0.77
N PRO A 67 -10.86 8.33 1.03
CA PRO A 67 -11.30 7.80 2.32
C PRO A 67 -10.78 6.40 2.60
N SER A 68 -10.77 5.51 1.60
CA SER A 68 -10.22 4.15 1.76
C SER A 68 -8.73 4.18 2.06
N MET A 69 -7.96 4.94 1.29
CA MET A 69 -6.52 5.14 1.57
C MET A 69 -6.29 5.70 2.97
N GLY A 70 -7.10 6.68 3.39
CA GLY A 70 -7.01 7.30 4.71
C GLY A 70 -7.21 6.31 5.85
N ILE A 71 -8.21 5.42 5.76
CA ILE A 71 -8.48 4.39 6.77
C ILE A 71 -7.25 3.48 6.95
N TYR A 72 -6.77 2.88 5.87
CA TYR A 72 -5.68 1.89 5.96
C TYR A 72 -4.35 2.53 6.34
N SER A 73 -3.99 3.68 5.76
CA SER A 73 -2.74 4.36 6.10
C SER A 73 -2.73 4.86 7.56
N TYR A 74 -3.85 5.39 8.04
CA TYR A 74 -3.99 5.80 9.44
C TYR A 74 -3.76 4.63 10.39
N GLU A 75 -4.41 3.49 10.15
CA GLU A 75 -4.22 2.31 11.00
C GLU A 75 -2.79 1.80 10.98
N LEU A 76 -2.15 1.74 9.80
CA LEU A 76 -0.77 1.30 9.66
C LEU A 76 0.20 2.18 10.44
N PHE A 77 0.10 3.48 10.33
CA PHE A 77 0.98 4.41 11.04
C PHE A 77 0.73 4.41 12.55
N HIS A 78 -0.53 4.45 12.98
CA HIS A 78 -0.86 4.67 14.39
C HIS A 78 -0.87 3.41 15.24
N PHE A 79 -1.18 2.25 14.66
CA PHE A 79 -1.36 1.02 15.43
C PHE A 79 -0.38 -0.10 15.12
N TYR A 80 0.31 -0.03 13.97
CA TYR A 80 1.24 -1.07 13.53
C TYR A 80 2.69 -0.61 13.45
N ASN A 81 3.01 0.60 13.90
CA ASN A 81 4.36 1.16 13.89
C ASN A 81 5.02 1.17 12.50
N VAL A 82 4.25 1.39 11.46
CA VAL A 82 4.75 1.58 10.10
C VAL A 82 5.42 2.94 10.01
N ASP A 83 6.62 2.99 9.44
CA ASP A 83 7.41 4.22 9.31
C ASP A 83 7.22 4.86 7.93
N SER A 84 6.96 4.05 6.91
CA SER A 84 6.78 4.55 5.55
C SER A 84 5.81 3.72 4.72
N ILE A 85 5.04 4.41 3.89
CA ILE A 85 4.16 3.80 2.89
C ILE A 85 4.58 4.28 1.51
N ILE A 86 4.79 3.33 0.59
CA ILE A 86 5.07 3.59 -0.81
C ILE A 86 3.84 3.18 -1.61
N ARG A 87 3.06 4.16 -2.07
CA ARG A 87 1.95 3.87 -2.97
C ARG A 87 2.45 3.65 -4.38
N ILE A 88 2.04 2.56 -4.98
CA ILE A 88 2.32 2.23 -6.38
C ILE A 88 1.03 2.09 -7.16
N GLY A 89 1.02 2.57 -8.38
CA GLY A 89 -0.17 2.52 -9.21
C GLY A 89 0.14 2.87 -10.66
N THR A 90 -0.92 2.99 -11.45
CA THR A 90 -0.88 3.47 -12.82
C THR A 90 -1.56 4.83 -12.89
N CYS A 91 -1.16 5.66 -13.82
CA CYS A 91 -1.77 6.96 -14.08
C CYS A 91 -1.81 7.26 -15.56
N GLY A 92 -2.65 8.21 -15.95
CA GLY A 92 -2.56 8.88 -17.23
C GLY A 92 -1.57 10.05 -17.15
N GLY A 93 -1.10 10.52 -18.31
CA GLY A 93 -0.24 11.69 -18.42
C GLY A 93 -0.90 12.76 -19.30
N PHE A 94 -0.63 14.04 -18.98
CA PHE A 94 -1.11 15.18 -19.76
C PHE A 94 0.00 15.88 -20.53
N ARG A 95 1.26 15.52 -20.33
CA ARG A 95 2.42 16.13 -21.01
C ARG A 95 2.72 15.39 -22.30
N ASP A 96 3.06 16.11 -23.36
CA ASP A 96 3.34 15.54 -24.68
C ASP A 96 4.69 14.79 -24.74
N ASP A 97 5.61 15.07 -23.81
CA ASP A 97 6.93 14.43 -23.72
C ASP A 97 6.91 13.09 -22.95
N MET A 98 5.78 12.72 -22.36
CA MET A 98 5.62 11.44 -21.65
C MET A 98 5.36 10.28 -22.59
N LYS A 99 5.94 9.14 -22.25
CA LYS A 99 5.79 7.89 -22.99
C LYS A 99 5.15 6.82 -22.12
N ILE A 100 4.54 5.85 -22.77
CA ILE A 100 4.03 4.65 -22.09
C ILE A 100 5.21 3.96 -21.39
N LEU A 101 5.00 3.52 -20.17
CA LEU A 101 5.97 2.90 -19.24
C LEU A 101 6.96 3.87 -18.59
N ASP A 102 6.83 5.18 -18.77
CA ASP A 102 7.60 6.12 -17.98
C ASP A 102 7.24 5.97 -16.50
N LEU A 103 8.26 6.03 -15.63
CA LEU A 103 8.08 6.05 -14.19
C LEU A 103 7.90 7.48 -13.70
N ILE A 104 6.79 7.73 -12.99
CA ILE A 104 6.47 9.06 -12.47
C ILE A 104 6.54 9.03 -10.95
N LEU A 105 7.32 9.95 -10.38
CA LEU A 105 7.30 10.25 -8.97
C LEU A 105 6.46 11.51 -8.73
N SER A 106 5.32 11.35 -8.07
CA SER A 106 4.44 12.47 -7.72
C SER A 106 5.06 13.28 -6.59
N THR A 107 5.22 14.59 -6.79
CA THR A 107 5.73 15.53 -5.78
C THR A 107 4.62 16.27 -5.07
N GLU A 108 3.48 16.45 -5.75
CA GLU A 108 2.32 17.17 -5.23
C GLU A 108 1.03 16.51 -5.71
N ALA A 109 -0.05 16.73 -5.00
CA ALA A 109 -1.39 16.31 -5.39
C ALA A 109 -2.39 17.45 -5.14
N TYR A 110 -3.37 17.57 -6.03
CA TYR A 110 -4.46 18.53 -5.90
C TYR A 110 -5.80 17.79 -5.76
N THR A 111 -6.70 18.35 -4.97
CA THR A 111 -8.08 17.90 -4.85
C THR A 111 -9.03 19.07 -4.71
N GLU A 112 -10.21 18.96 -5.32
CA GLU A 112 -11.33 19.90 -5.11
C GLU A 112 -12.15 19.52 -3.87
N GLY A 113 -11.91 18.34 -3.30
CA GLY A 113 -12.59 17.87 -2.10
C GLY A 113 -12.01 18.47 -0.81
N SER A 114 -12.83 18.53 0.24
CA SER A 114 -12.46 19.01 1.57
C SER A 114 -11.90 17.91 2.50
N TYR A 115 -11.57 16.75 1.98
CA TYR A 115 -11.15 15.60 2.79
C TYR A 115 -9.86 15.86 3.61
N ALA A 116 -8.95 16.67 3.09
CA ALA A 116 -7.66 16.98 3.71
C ALA A 116 -7.63 18.32 4.47
N LEU A 117 -8.80 18.95 4.69
CA LEU A 117 -8.93 20.23 5.40
C LEU A 117 -9.18 20.02 6.89
#